data_eeb39ec5c84b719f58a0e109784e1e12
#
_entry.id   eeb39ec5c84b719f58a0e109784e1e12
#
_cell.length_a   1.000
_cell.length_b   1.000
_cell.length_c   1.000
_cell.angle_alpha   90.00
_cell.angle_beta   90.00
_cell.angle_gamma   90.00
#
_symmetry.space_group_name_H-M   'P 1'
#
loop_
_entity.id
_entity.type
_entity.pdbx_description
1 polymer ?
#
loop_
_entity_poly.entity_id
_entity_poly.type
_entity_poly.pdbx_seq_one_letter_code
_entity_poly.pdbx_strand_id
1 'polypeptide(L)'
;MADRNELEQALLAFNSGQTAAIRQAEGYLKEYMKDFRSVEGFLVQLQQSQHLNVRQLAGVLLRKNVNKHWAKIPSQNQEPFKQLLLNILVNETERLPRRAIASVISKVAKHQMQNWPELLQTISLCCSHTEEAYREVGMLMLYQQYDTVGQTLSKEFPALVQLFSNALKDPSVRVRVMALKAC
;
A
#
# COMPACT_ATOMS: atom_id res chain seq x y z
N MET A 1 -4.61 24.14 -4.15
CA MET A 1 -3.11 24.19 -4.11
C MET A 1 -2.58 24.50 -2.71
N ALA A 2 -3.16 25.43 -1.94
CA ALA A 2 -2.75 25.70 -0.55
C ALA A 2 -2.79 24.44 0.33
N ASP A 3 -3.87 23.71 0.32
CA ASP A 3 -4.11 22.49 1.12
C ASP A 3 -3.04 21.40 0.91
N ARG A 4 -2.51 21.24 -0.30
CA ARG A 4 -1.48 20.25 -0.62
C ARG A 4 -0.12 20.56 0.04
N ASN A 5 0.26 21.82 0.03
CA ASN A 5 1.54 22.27 0.63
C ASN A 5 1.47 22.19 2.16
N GLU A 6 0.33 22.54 2.75
CA GLU A 6 0.12 22.43 4.20
C GLU A 6 0.17 20.97 4.66
N LEU A 7 -0.43 20.04 3.91
CA LEU A 7 -0.37 18.61 4.22
C LEU A 7 1.08 18.10 4.16
N GLU A 8 1.86 18.46 3.13
CA GLU A 8 3.26 18.06 3.02
C GLU A 8 4.10 18.62 4.17
N GLN A 9 3.92 19.89 4.53
CA GLN A 9 4.59 20.50 5.68
C GLN A 9 4.23 19.80 7.00
N ALA A 10 2.97 19.43 7.20
CA ALA A 10 2.57 18.67 8.39
C ALA A 10 3.21 17.28 8.42
N LEU A 11 3.31 16.59 7.29
CA LEU A 11 3.98 15.27 7.19
C LEU A 11 5.49 15.39 7.45
N LEU A 12 6.14 16.46 6.97
CA LEU A 12 7.55 16.77 7.26
C LEU A 12 7.75 17.08 8.75
N ALA A 13 6.91 17.93 9.33
CA ALA A 13 6.97 18.31 10.74
C ALA A 13 6.79 17.11 11.67
N PHE A 14 5.90 16.17 11.30
CA PHE A 14 5.71 14.92 12.05
C PHE A 14 6.98 14.07 12.13
N ASN A 15 7.85 14.14 11.11
CA ASN A 15 9.12 13.42 11.04
C ASN A 15 10.33 14.26 11.52
N SER A 16 10.12 15.48 12.03
CA SER A 16 11.22 16.41 12.35
C SER A 16 12.03 16.09 13.62
N GLY A 17 11.50 15.21 14.48
CA GLY A 17 12.08 14.94 15.81
C GLY A 17 11.83 16.05 16.84
N GLN A 18 11.20 17.18 16.47
CA GLN A 18 10.91 18.31 17.38
C GLN A 18 9.53 18.13 18.02
N THR A 19 9.48 17.95 19.33
CA THR A 19 8.24 17.61 20.06
C THR A 19 7.11 18.61 19.82
N ALA A 20 7.37 19.91 19.78
CA ALA A 20 6.35 20.93 19.55
C ALA A 20 5.78 20.84 18.12
N ALA A 21 6.64 20.70 17.12
CA ALA A 21 6.24 20.55 15.72
C ALA A 21 5.46 19.26 15.50
N ILE A 22 5.86 18.15 16.13
CA ILE A 22 5.16 16.87 16.08
C ILE A 22 3.74 17.00 16.64
N ARG A 23 3.56 17.62 17.81
CA ARG A 23 2.23 17.82 18.42
C ARG A 23 1.30 18.67 17.56
N GLN A 24 1.84 19.73 16.95
CA GLN A 24 1.07 20.58 16.02
C GLN A 24 0.65 19.77 14.78
N ALA A 25 1.58 19.03 14.18
CA ALA A 25 1.32 18.16 13.03
C ALA A 25 0.29 17.07 13.35
N GLU A 26 0.37 16.43 14.52
CA GLU A 26 -0.62 15.44 14.97
C GLU A 26 -2.01 16.05 15.05
N GLY A 27 -2.14 17.26 15.63
CA GLY A 27 -3.43 17.97 15.70
C GLY A 27 -4.02 18.20 14.31
N TYR A 28 -3.20 18.77 13.40
CA TYR A 28 -3.60 19.00 12.01
C TYR A 28 -4.04 17.71 11.29
N LEU A 29 -3.19 16.68 11.31
CA LEU A 29 -3.45 15.40 10.64
C LEU A 29 -4.69 14.71 11.20
N LYS A 30 -4.93 14.78 12.51
CA LYS A 30 -6.12 14.23 13.15
C LYS A 30 -7.41 14.90 12.64
N GLU A 31 -7.42 16.22 12.50
CA GLU A 31 -8.56 16.95 11.93
C GLU A 31 -8.71 16.66 10.43
N TYR A 32 -7.61 16.72 9.67
CA TYR A 32 -7.58 16.42 8.24
C TYR A 32 -8.16 15.04 7.91
N MET A 33 -7.83 14.02 8.71
CA MET A 33 -8.31 12.64 8.54
C MET A 33 -9.79 12.42 8.88
N LYS A 34 -10.53 13.42 9.36
CA LYS A 34 -11.98 13.32 9.58
C LYS A 34 -12.76 13.37 8.27
N ASP A 35 -12.27 14.10 7.28
CA ASP A 35 -12.87 14.22 5.96
C ASP A 35 -12.42 13.09 5.03
N PHE A 36 -13.36 12.50 4.26
CA PHE A 36 -13.04 11.43 3.30
C PHE A 36 -12.12 11.91 2.17
N ARG A 37 -12.15 13.22 1.84
CA ARG A 37 -11.24 13.83 0.84
C ARG A 37 -9.76 13.75 1.21
N SER A 38 -9.46 13.53 2.49
CA SER A 38 -8.09 13.28 2.94
C SER A 38 -7.45 12.03 2.30
N VAL A 39 -8.27 11.08 1.83
CA VAL A 39 -7.80 9.91 1.06
C VAL A 39 -7.08 10.35 -0.21
N GLU A 40 -7.65 11.31 -0.94
CA GLU A 40 -7.04 11.88 -2.15
C GLU A 40 -5.76 12.65 -1.82
N GLY A 41 -5.79 13.49 -0.78
CA GLY A 41 -4.62 14.26 -0.36
C GLY A 41 -3.42 13.37 0.00
N PHE A 42 -3.63 12.30 0.78
CA PHE A 42 -2.55 11.35 1.07
C PHE A 42 -2.09 10.57 -0.16
N LEU A 43 -2.99 10.23 -1.08
CA LEU A 43 -2.62 9.57 -2.33
C LEU A 43 -1.71 10.45 -3.19
N VAL A 44 -2.00 11.76 -3.28
CA VAL A 44 -1.17 12.74 -3.98
C VAL A 44 0.21 12.85 -3.34
N GLN A 45 0.29 12.93 -2.01
CA GLN A 45 1.58 12.96 -1.31
C GLN A 45 2.40 11.68 -1.52
N LEU A 46 1.75 10.53 -1.46
CA LEU A 46 2.37 9.24 -1.74
C LEU A 46 2.97 9.16 -3.14
N GLN A 47 2.29 9.73 -4.13
CA GLN A 47 2.70 9.69 -5.54
C GLN A 47 3.77 10.74 -5.88
N GLN A 48 3.67 11.95 -5.32
CA GLN A 48 4.34 13.13 -5.89
C GLN A 48 5.37 13.77 -4.98
N SER A 49 5.37 13.48 -3.67
CA SER A 49 6.36 14.05 -2.77
C SER A 49 7.77 13.55 -3.09
N GLN A 50 8.73 14.47 -3.12
CA GLN A 50 10.14 14.12 -3.30
C GLN A 50 10.78 13.56 -2.01
N HIS A 51 10.11 13.73 -0.87
CA HIS A 51 10.60 13.28 0.43
C HIS A 51 10.17 11.84 0.72
N LEU A 52 11.15 10.95 0.85
CA LEU A 52 10.94 9.52 1.16
C LEU A 52 10.04 9.31 2.38
N ASN A 53 10.34 10.00 3.47
CA ASN A 53 9.63 9.91 4.74
C ASN A 53 8.18 10.42 4.62
N VAL A 54 7.92 11.42 3.78
CA VAL A 54 6.56 11.89 3.48
C VAL A 54 5.79 10.82 2.72
N ARG A 55 6.36 10.25 1.65
CA ARG A 55 5.70 9.17 0.90
C ARG A 55 5.38 7.97 1.80
N GLN A 56 6.34 7.56 2.64
CA GLN A 56 6.12 6.45 3.58
C GLN A 56 4.99 6.76 4.58
N LEU A 57 5.03 7.93 5.23
CA LEU A 57 4.02 8.32 6.22
C LEU A 57 2.65 8.51 5.57
N ALA A 58 2.60 9.13 4.39
CA ALA A 58 1.36 9.28 3.62
C ALA A 58 0.71 7.91 3.34
N GLY A 59 1.50 6.91 2.95
CA GLY A 59 1.00 5.54 2.75
C GLY A 59 0.45 4.90 4.03
N VAL A 60 1.12 5.10 5.17
CA VAL A 60 0.65 4.60 6.47
C VAL A 60 -0.68 5.24 6.89
N LEU A 61 -0.82 6.56 6.71
CA LEU A 61 -2.03 7.30 7.04
C LEU A 61 -3.15 7.00 6.04
N LEU A 62 -2.83 6.91 4.75
CA LEU A 62 -3.77 6.51 3.70
C LEU A 62 -4.40 5.16 4.00
N ARG A 63 -3.62 4.16 4.44
CA ARG A 63 -4.13 2.84 4.82
C ARG A 63 -5.21 2.93 5.91
N LYS A 64 -5.01 3.78 6.93
CA LYS A 64 -6.01 4.01 7.99
C LYS A 64 -7.26 4.68 7.43
N ASN A 65 -7.06 5.69 6.59
CA ASN A 65 -8.15 6.49 6.03
C ASN A 65 -8.99 5.72 5.02
N VAL A 66 -8.38 4.95 4.14
CA VAL A 66 -9.10 4.05 3.22
C VAL A 66 -10.03 3.12 3.98
N ASN A 67 -9.54 2.50 5.04
CA ASN A 67 -10.38 1.59 5.84
C ASN A 67 -11.61 2.30 6.46
N LYS A 68 -11.46 3.57 6.82
CA LYS A 68 -12.53 4.37 7.45
C LYS A 68 -13.51 4.98 6.44
N HIS A 69 -13.01 5.34 5.25
CA HIS A 69 -13.74 6.20 4.33
C HIS A 69 -14.08 5.55 2.98
N TRP A 70 -13.68 4.29 2.74
CA TRP A 70 -13.88 3.63 1.45
C TRP A 70 -15.32 3.74 0.92
N ALA A 71 -16.30 3.46 1.78
CA ALA A 71 -17.71 3.51 1.40
C ALA A 71 -18.21 4.94 1.05
N LYS A 72 -17.46 5.99 1.40
CA LYS A 72 -17.79 7.39 1.10
C LYS A 72 -17.13 7.86 -0.20
N ILE A 73 -16.19 7.10 -0.75
CA ILE A 73 -15.57 7.41 -2.05
C ILE A 73 -16.60 7.11 -3.14
N PRO A 74 -16.95 8.07 -4.00
CA PRO A 74 -17.88 7.84 -5.10
C PRO A 74 -17.46 6.64 -5.95
N SER A 75 -18.40 5.77 -6.32
CA SER A 75 -18.10 4.52 -7.06
C SER A 75 -17.32 4.78 -8.35
N GLN A 76 -17.62 5.88 -9.04
CA GLN A 76 -16.88 6.31 -10.24
C GLN A 76 -15.40 6.61 -10.00
N ASN A 77 -15.01 6.92 -8.75
CA ASN A 77 -13.63 7.24 -8.38
C ASN A 77 -12.88 6.02 -7.80
N GLN A 78 -13.59 4.96 -7.43
CA GLN A 78 -12.97 3.78 -6.81
C GLN A 78 -12.09 3.03 -7.80
N GLU A 79 -12.53 2.87 -9.05
CA GLU A 79 -11.74 2.19 -10.09
C GLU A 79 -10.47 2.97 -10.46
N PRO A 80 -10.52 4.26 -10.80
CA PRO A 80 -9.33 5.08 -11.01
C PRO A 80 -8.37 5.06 -9.81
N PHE A 81 -8.90 5.05 -8.58
CA PHE A 81 -8.09 4.96 -7.36
C PHE A 81 -7.32 3.62 -7.29
N LYS A 82 -7.96 2.50 -7.59
CA LYS A 82 -7.33 1.18 -7.62
C LYS A 82 -6.21 1.11 -8.65
N GLN A 83 -6.48 1.56 -9.87
CA GLN A 83 -5.48 1.59 -10.95
C GLN A 83 -4.28 2.48 -10.61
N LEU A 84 -4.53 3.64 -10.01
CA LEU A 84 -3.46 4.54 -9.58
C LEU A 84 -2.58 3.90 -8.50
N LEU A 85 -3.16 3.17 -7.53
CA LEU A 85 -2.38 2.46 -6.51
C LEU A 85 -1.46 1.39 -7.10
N LEU A 86 -1.94 0.60 -8.08
CA LEU A 86 -1.11 -0.39 -8.76
C LEU A 86 0.02 0.29 -9.55
N ASN A 87 -0.29 1.38 -10.24
CA ASN A 87 0.71 2.15 -10.97
C ASN A 87 1.78 2.76 -10.03
N ILE A 88 1.38 3.34 -8.90
CA ILE A 88 2.34 3.86 -7.91
C ILE A 88 3.22 2.72 -7.36
N LEU A 89 2.64 1.54 -7.10
CA LEU A 89 3.38 0.38 -6.58
C LEU A 89 4.53 -0.04 -7.52
N VAL A 90 4.25 -0.14 -8.82
CA VAL A 90 5.25 -0.62 -9.80
C VAL A 90 6.29 0.44 -10.14
N ASN A 91 5.99 1.73 -9.93
CA ASN A 91 6.91 2.82 -10.19
C ASN A 91 7.69 3.32 -8.95
N GLU A 92 7.30 2.92 -7.74
CA GLU A 92 8.03 3.30 -6.53
C GLU A 92 9.34 2.52 -6.42
N THR A 93 10.45 3.22 -6.35
CA THR A 93 11.79 2.62 -6.26
C THR A 93 12.21 2.32 -4.83
N GLU A 94 11.67 3.07 -3.87
CA GLU A 94 12.06 2.99 -2.48
C GLU A 94 11.29 1.93 -1.71
N ARG A 95 12.00 1.09 -0.97
CA ARG A 95 11.45 -0.08 -0.28
C ARG A 95 10.36 0.26 0.73
N LEU A 96 10.56 1.29 1.57
CA LEU A 96 9.62 1.61 2.65
C LEU A 96 8.29 2.17 2.12
N PRO A 97 8.26 3.17 1.22
CA PRO A 97 7.02 3.58 0.57
C PRO A 97 6.35 2.44 -0.20
N ARG A 98 7.09 1.61 -0.94
CA ARG A 98 6.54 0.46 -1.67
C ARG A 98 5.78 -0.50 -0.75
N ARG A 99 6.32 -0.81 0.43
CA ARG A 99 5.63 -1.62 1.44
C ARG A 99 4.38 -0.93 1.99
N ALA A 100 4.44 0.39 2.17
CA ALA A 100 3.28 1.16 2.61
C ALA A 100 2.16 1.12 1.56
N ILE A 101 2.49 1.28 0.26
CA ILE A 101 1.55 1.16 -0.86
C ILE A 101 0.92 -0.23 -0.90
N ALA A 102 1.72 -1.30 -0.81
CA ALA A 102 1.23 -2.67 -0.75
C ALA A 102 0.21 -2.87 0.38
N SER A 103 0.46 -2.25 1.54
CA SER A 103 -0.46 -2.29 2.68
C SER A 103 -1.75 -1.49 2.45
N VAL A 104 -1.71 -0.41 1.66
CA VAL A 104 -2.93 0.32 1.21
C VAL A 104 -3.73 -0.56 0.27
N ILE A 105 -3.08 -1.13 -0.76
CA ILE A 105 -3.71 -2.05 -1.74
C ILE A 105 -4.42 -3.19 -1.01
N SER A 106 -3.77 -3.79 -0.02
CA SER A 106 -4.35 -4.87 0.77
C SER A 106 -5.59 -4.44 1.57
N LYS A 107 -5.65 -3.18 2.01
CA LYS A 107 -6.87 -2.64 2.65
C LYS A 107 -8.00 -2.40 1.66
N VAL A 108 -7.70 -1.85 0.50
CA VAL A 108 -8.68 -1.66 -0.59
C VAL A 108 -9.24 -3.01 -1.05
N ALA A 109 -8.38 -4.01 -1.23
CA ALA A 109 -8.79 -5.35 -1.62
C ALA A 109 -9.80 -5.98 -0.65
N LYS A 110 -9.68 -5.76 0.65
CA LYS A 110 -10.68 -6.23 1.64
C LYS A 110 -12.09 -5.68 1.40
N HIS A 111 -12.21 -4.55 0.73
CA HIS A 111 -13.50 -3.95 0.38
C HIS A 111 -14.00 -4.35 -1.02
N GLN A 112 -13.11 -4.83 -1.91
CA GLN A 112 -13.39 -4.95 -3.36
C GLN A 112 -12.89 -6.25 -4.02
N MET A 113 -12.52 -7.28 -3.25
CA MET A 113 -11.80 -8.47 -3.77
C MET A 113 -12.45 -9.15 -4.98
N GLN A 114 -13.78 -9.25 -5.02
CA GLN A 114 -14.47 -9.96 -6.11
C GLN A 114 -14.37 -9.25 -7.47
N ASN A 115 -13.93 -7.98 -7.48
CA ASN A 115 -13.92 -7.10 -8.65
C ASN A 115 -12.56 -6.45 -8.91
N TRP A 116 -11.45 -7.13 -8.60
CA TRP A 116 -10.11 -6.56 -8.85
C TRP A 116 -9.14 -7.58 -9.46
N PRO A 117 -9.38 -8.04 -10.70
CA PRO A 117 -8.55 -9.05 -11.36
C PRO A 117 -7.10 -8.57 -11.59
N GLU A 118 -6.89 -7.27 -11.83
CA GLU A 118 -5.55 -6.69 -12.04
C GLU A 118 -4.67 -6.80 -10.78
N LEU A 119 -5.27 -6.90 -9.60
CA LEU A 119 -4.52 -7.13 -8.37
C LEU A 119 -3.78 -8.47 -8.40
N LEU A 120 -4.46 -9.55 -8.79
CA LEU A 120 -3.85 -10.88 -8.88
C LEU A 120 -2.75 -10.93 -9.93
N GLN A 121 -2.96 -10.27 -11.07
CA GLN A 121 -1.93 -10.12 -12.11
C GLN A 121 -0.70 -9.37 -11.57
N THR A 122 -0.92 -8.26 -10.86
CA THR A 122 0.17 -7.46 -10.27
C THR A 122 0.93 -8.27 -9.21
N ILE A 123 0.24 -9.02 -8.36
CA ILE A 123 0.88 -9.91 -7.37
C ILE A 123 1.77 -10.93 -8.07
N SER A 124 1.25 -11.61 -9.09
CA SER A 124 2.00 -12.61 -9.87
C SER A 124 3.24 -12.00 -10.53
N LEU A 125 3.11 -10.83 -11.16
CA LEU A 125 4.22 -10.09 -11.76
C LEU A 125 5.28 -9.70 -10.71
N CYS A 126 4.85 -9.20 -9.56
CA CYS A 126 5.76 -8.88 -8.46
C CYS A 126 6.52 -10.12 -7.98
N CYS A 127 5.83 -11.24 -7.76
CA CYS A 127 6.45 -12.47 -7.25
C CYS A 127 7.48 -13.08 -8.20
N SER A 128 7.33 -12.88 -9.51
CA SER A 128 8.25 -13.38 -10.56
C SER A 128 9.27 -12.34 -11.04
N HIS A 129 9.31 -11.15 -10.42
CA HIS A 129 10.18 -10.07 -10.88
C HIS A 129 11.67 -10.39 -10.65
N THR A 130 12.55 -9.85 -11.49
CA THR A 130 14.01 -10.02 -11.38
C THR A 130 14.57 -9.38 -10.10
N GLU A 131 14.04 -8.22 -9.70
CA GLU A 131 14.46 -7.50 -8.51
C GLU A 131 13.82 -8.06 -7.23
N GLU A 132 14.64 -8.30 -6.20
CA GLU A 132 14.20 -8.84 -4.92
C GLU A 132 13.13 -7.98 -4.22
N ALA A 133 13.22 -6.66 -4.40
CA ALA A 133 12.31 -5.71 -3.75
C ALA A 133 10.86 -5.86 -4.23
N TYR A 134 10.65 -6.24 -5.49
CA TYR A 134 9.31 -6.56 -6.01
C TYR A 134 8.86 -7.93 -5.54
N ARG A 135 9.73 -8.94 -5.53
CA ARG A 135 9.39 -10.28 -5.03
C ARG A 135 9.02 -10.24 -3.55
N GLU A 136 9.74 -9.45 -2.73
CA GLU A 136 9.37 -9.21 -1.32
C GLU A 136 7.94 -8.63 -1.20
N VAL A 137 7.61 -7.65 -2.03
CA VAL A 137 6.28 -7.00 -2.01
C VAL A 137 5.18 -7.93 -2.50
N GLY A 138 5.44 -8.73 -3.53
CA GLY A 138 4.51 -9.76 -3.99
C GLY A 138 4.13 -10.73 -2.86
N MET A 139 5.13 -11.25 -2.14
CA MET A 139 4.92 -12.10 -0.98
C MET A 139 4.22 -11.37 0.18
N LEU A 140 4.55 -10.08 0.42
CA LEU A 140 3.86 -9.27 1.42
C LEU A 140 2.38 -9.09 1.09
N MET A 141 2.04 -8.83 -0.18
CA MET A 141 0.64 -8.71 -0.60
C MET A 141 -0.11 -10.03 -0.41
N LEU A 142 0.47 -11.16 -0.78
CA LEU A 142 -0.12 -12.49 -0.53
C LEU A 142 -0.37 -12.73 0.96
N TYR A 143 0.62 -12.47 1.80
CA TYR A 143 0.48 -12.58 3.25
C TYR A 143 -0.66 -11.73 3.80
N GLN A 144 -0.77 -10.48 3.35
CA GLN A 144 -1.81 -9.56 3.83
C GLN A 144 -3.21 -9.87 3.29
N GLN A 145 -3.30 -10.64 2.21
CA GLN A 145 -4.56 -11.05 1.58
C GLN A 145 -5.04 -12.43 2.02
N TYR A 146 -4.28 -13.15 2.84
CA TYR A 146 -4.58 -14.54 3.22
C TYR A 146 -6.05 -14.75 3.62
N ASP A 147 -6.61 -13.89 4.50
CA ASP A 147 -7.99 -14.00 4.95
C ASP A 147 -9.04 -13.70 3.85
N THR A 148 -8.63 -12.99 2.80
CA THR A 148 -9.54 -12.47 1.76
C THR A 148 -9.46 -13.30 0.49
N VAL A 149 -8.28 -13.83 0.21
CA VAL A 149 -7.93 -14.51 -1.05
C VAL A 149 -8.15 -16.02 -0.95
N GLY A 150 -8.20 -16.57 0.25
CA GLY A 150 -8.29 -18.03 0.46
C GLY A 150 -9.43 -18.68 -0.32
N GLN A 151 -10.59 -18.05 -0.43
CA GLN A 151 -11.72 -18.57 -1.20
C GLN A 151 -11.55 -18.41 -2.72
N THR A 152 -10.93 -17.30 -3.16
CA THR A 152 -10.73 -17.02 -4.59
C THR A 152 -9.54 -17.78 -5.15
N LEU A 153 -8.47 -17.92 -4.35
CA LEU A 153 -7.24 -18.62 -4.73
C LEU A 153 -7.33 -20.16 -4.60
N SER A 154 -8.38 -20.68 -4.01
CA SER A 154 -8.57 -22.15 -3.96
C SER A 154 -8.58 -22.81 -5.35
N LYS A 155 -9.02 -22.07 -6.37
CA LYS A 155 -9.01 -22.52 -7.77
C LYS A 155 -7.60 -22.49 -8.40
N GLU A 156 -6.72 -21.65 -7.88
CA GLU A 156 -5.35 -21.44 -8.36
C GLU A 156 -4.31 -22.12 -7.43
N PHE A 157 -4.76 -23.07 -6.61
CA PHE A 157 -3.92 -23.71 -5.60
C PHE A 157 -2.60 -24.29 -6.13
N PRO A 158 -2.55 -24.97 -7.30
CA PRO A 158 -1.29 -25.48 -7.84
C PRO A 158 -0.29 -24.36 -8.18
N ALA A 159 -0.78 -23.25 -8.74
CA ALA A 159 0.06 -22.09 -9.07
C ALA A 159 0.61 -21.42 -7.81
N LEU A 160 -0.19 -21.33 -6.75
CA LEU A 160 0.23 -20.82 -5.46
C LEU A 160 1.30 -21.70 -4.80
N VAL A 161 1.12 -23.02 -4.81
CA VAL A 161 2.12 -23.98 -4.28
C VAL A 161 3.46 -23.80 -5.00
N GLN A 162 3.44 -23.67 -6.31
CA GLN A 162 4.66 -23.44 -7.08
C GLN A 162 5.31 -22.10 -6.72
N LEU A 163 4.52 -21.05 -6.60
CA LEU A 163 4.97 -19.70 -6.25
C LEU A 163 5.61 -19.67 -4.86
N PHE A 164 4.97 -20.28 -3.85
CA PHE A 164 5.55 -20.40 -2.50
C PHE A 164 6.81 -21.26 -2.50
N SER A 165 6.82 -22.39 -3.21
CA SER A 165 8.00 -23.25 -3.32
C SER A 165 9.19 -22.51 -3.91
N ASN A 166 8.98 -21.67 -4.91
CA ASN A 166 10.01 -20.82 -5.49
C ASN A 166 10.48 -19.74 -4.50
N ALA A 167 9.53 -19.06 -3.84
CA ALA A 167 9.85 -17.99 -2.89
C ALA A 167 10.58 -18.49 -1.64
N LEU A 168 10.32 -19.70 -1.17
CA LEU A 168 11.06 -20.33 -0.05
C LEU A 168 12.50 -20.67 -0.41
N LYS A 169 12.82 -20.81 -1.70
CA LYS A 169 14.16 -21.06 -2.24
C LYS A 169 14.81 -19.80 -2.82
N ASP A 170 14.17 -18.63 -2.68
CA ASP A 170 14.67 -17.37 -3.23
C ASP A 170 16.06 -17.04 -2.68
N PRO A 171 17.00 -16.53 -3.49
CA PRO A 171 18.31 -16.09 -3.00
C PRO A 171 18.21 -15.00 -1.92
N SER A 172 17.18 -14.15 -1.97
CA SER A 172 16.95 -13.12 -0.96
C SER A 172 16.35 -13.69 0.33
N VAL A 173 17.04 -13.47 1.46
CA VAL A 173 16.52 -13.80 2.80
C VAL A 173 15.18 -13.11 3.07
N ARG A 174 15.01 -11.87 2.58
CA ARG A 174 13.78 -11.08 2.79
C ARG A 174 12.58 -11.73 2.12
N VAL A 175 12.76 -12.22 0.89
CA VAL A 175 11.69 -12.92 0.16
C VAL A 175 11.35 -14.22 0.89
N ARG A 176 12.35 -15.02 1.30
CA ARG A 176 12.12 -16.26 2.06
C ARG A 176 11.34 -16.01 3.35
N VAL A 177 11.73 -14.97 4.12
CA VAL A 177 11.02 -14.60 5.37
C VAL A 177 9.57 -14.18 5.11
N MET A 178 9.32 -13.45 4.03
CA MET A 178 7.94 -13.07 3.68
C MET A 178 7.13 -14.27 3.19
N ALA A 179 7.74 -15.19 2.43
CA ALA A 179 7.10 -16.44 2.02
C ALA A 179 6.71 -17.29 3.23
N LEU A 180 7.61 -17.46 4.20
CA LEU A 180 7.32 -18.18 5.46
C LEU A 180 6.17 -17.59 6.28
N LYS A 181 5.96 -16.27 6.20
CA LYS A 181 4.83 -15.60 6.89
C LYS A 181 3.52 -15.79 6.15
N ALA A 182 3.57 -16.05 4.86
CA ALA A 182 2.41 -16.17 4.00
C ALA A 182 1.92 -17.64 3.86
N CYS A 183 2.75 -18.62 4.22
CA CYS A 183 2.37 -20.04 4.36
C CYS A 183 1.63 -20.29 5.66
#